data_e1760c20d3522110fe9023f7abb91764
#
_entry.id   e1760c20d3522110fe9023f7abb91764
#
_cell.length_a   1.000
_cell.length_b   1.000
_cell.length_c   1.000
_cell.angle_alpha   90.00
_cell.angle_beta   90.00
_cell.angle_gamma   90.00
#
_symmetry.space_group_name_H-M   'P 1'
#
loop_
_entity.id
_entity.type
_entity.pdbx_description
1 polymer ?
#
loop_
_entity_poly.entity_id
_entity_poly.type
_entity_poly.pdbx_seq_one_letter_code
_entity_poly.pdbx_strand_id
1 'polypeptide(L)'
;MIEVLSRDEAIPASWPSVEGVEAEDLKWAWPRIEAWIAWRFSPRDVTWRIDGSGEWRPDLRPLSDVTARQWTGSAWDTVTLAPAPDGYDLPRGRYEITAAAGEGVTVPDDVAEALRRLVAYQAGLQAIPAGARGYSASIDIQSESFRFDDRAAARSIHHSGAADLLRPYRRA
;
A
#
# COMPACT_ATOMS: atom_id res chain seq x y z
N MET A 1 -1.10 11.17 -24.30
CA MET A 1 -0.36 10.94 -23.03
C MET A 1 -1.32 11.24 -21.89
N ILE A 2 -1.34 10.41 -20.88
CA ILE A 2 -2.19 10.55 -19.67
C ILE A 2 -1.33 11.05 -18.52
N GLU A 3 -1.86 12.00 -17.77
CA GLU A 3 -1.26 12.54 -16.54
C GLU A 3 -2.26 12.38 -15.38
N VAL A 4 -1.84 11.77 -14.30
CA VAL A 4 -2.61 11.72 -13.04
C VAL A 4 -2.28 12.97 -12.25
N LEU A 5 -3.23 13.88 -12.15
CA LEU A 5 -3.06 15.17 -11.46
C LEU A 5 -3.15 15.00 -9.93
N SER A 6 -4.07 14.16 -9.45
CA SER A 6 -4.21 13.83 -8.04
C SER A 6 -4.84 12.45 -7.87
N ARG A 7 -4.57 11.86 -6.70
CA ARG A 7 -5.27 10.69 -6.18
C ARG A 7 -5.62 10.94 -4.72
N ASP A 8 -6.89 10.90 -4.42
CA ASP A 8 -7.42 11.03 -3.07
C ASP A 8 -7.96 9.66 -2.65
N GLU A 9 -7.40 9.11 -1.59
CA GLU A 9 -7.73 7.78 -1.06
C GLU A 9 -8.29 7.95 0.35
N ALA A 10 -9.51 7.49 0.59
CA ALA A 10 -10.14 7.54 1.90
C ALA A 10 -9.40 6.61 2.89
N ILE A 11 -9.41 6.99 4.17
CA ILE A 11 -8.92 6.12 5.23
C ILE A 11 -9.97 5.03 5.45
N PRO A 12 -9.61 3.73 5.44
CA PRO A 12 -10.57 2.66 5.65
C PRO A 12 -11.15 2.71 7.06
N ALA A 13 -12.41 2.28 7.21
CA ALA A 13 -13.08 2.24 8.50
C ALA A 13 -12.43 1.25 9.48
N SER A 14 -11.82 0.18 8.96
CA SER A 14 -11.11 -0.82 9.75
C SER A 14 -10.03 -1.49 8.91
N TRP A 15 -9.03 -2.05 9.57
CA TRP A 15 -7.99 -2.87 8.97
C TRP A 15 -8.29 -4.36 9.18
N PRO A 16 -7.95 -5.24 8.23
CA PRO A 16 -8.13 -6.68 8.39
C PRO A 16 -7.32 -7.17 9.60
N SER A 17 -7.95 -8.03 10.41
CA SER A 17 -7.26 -8.74 11.49
C SER A 17 -6.26 -9.74 10.92
N VAL A 18 -5.12 -9.86 11.58
CA VAL A 18 -4.10 -10.87 11.26
C VAL A 18 -3.76 -11.60 12.55
N GLU A 19 -3.86 -12.92 12.54
CA GLU A 19 -3.54 -13.74 13.70
C GLU A 19 -2.11 -13.49 14.19
N GLY A 20 -1.97 -13.26 15.52
CA GLY A 20 -0.68 -12.97 16.15
C GLY A 20 -0.23 -11.52 16.03
N VAL A 21 -1.11 -10.59 15.60
CA VAL A 21 -0.84 -9.16 15.53
C VAL A 21 -1.89 -8.38 16.30
N GLU A 22 -1.45 -7.50 17.17
CA GLU A 22 -2.33 -6.67 17.98
C GLU A 22 -3.02 -5.57 17.14
N ALA A 23 -4.24 -5.20 17.53
CA ALA A 23 -5.04 -4.21 16.80
C ALA A 23 -4.36 -2.84 16.64
N GLU A 24 -3.56 -2.43 17.62
CA GLU A 24 -2.80 -1.17 17.55
C GLU A 24 -1.67 -1.25 16.50
N ASP A 25 -1.04 -2.42 16.37
CA ASP A 25 0.01 -2.61 15.36
C ASP A 25 -0.56 -2.62 13.94
N LEU A 26 -1.79 -3.11 13.75
CA LEU A 26 -2.45 -3.09 12.44
C LEU A 26 -2.61 -1.67 11.90
N LYS A 27 -2.86 -0.68 12.75
CA LYS A 27 -3.10 0.72 12.36
C LYS A 27 -1.90 1.37 11.66
N TRP A 28 -0.68 0.98 12.01
CA TRP A 28 0.52 1.52 11.37
C TRP A 28 1.15 0.57 10.36
N ALA A 29 0.99 -0.74 10.55
CA ALA A 29 1.62 -1.74 9.69
C ALA A 29 0.90 -1.86 8.33
N TRP A 30 -0.45 -1.87 8.32
CA TRP A 30 -1.21 -1.94 7.08
C TRP A 30 -0.94 -0.77 6.13
N PRO A 31 -1.02 0.52 6.56
CA PRO A 31 -0.70 1.63 5.68
C PRO A 31 0.69 1.51 5.07
N ARG A 32 1.64 0.96 5.81
CA ARG A 32 3.02 0.78 5.36
C ARG A 32 3.14 -0.29 4.28
N ILE A 33 2.47 -1.43 4.48
CA ILE A 33 2.41 -2.51 3.48
C ILE A 33 1.70 -2.01 2.22
N GLU A 34 0.53 -1.40 2.37
CA GLU A 34 -0.27 -0.92 1.25
C GLU A 34 0.39 0.24 0.47
N ALA A 35 1.23 1.06 1.12
CA ALA A 35 2.07 2.04 0.42
C ALA A 35 3.18 1.38 -0.41
N TRP A 36 3.62 0.17 -0.03
CA TRP A 36 4.64 -0.59 -0.72
C TRP A 36 4.13 -1.35 -1.94
N ILE A 37 2.86 -1.75 -1.92
CA ILE A 37 2.19 -2.55 -2.95
C ILE A 37 1.05 -1.77 -3.60
N ALA A 38 0.57 -2.26 -4.75
CA ALA A 38 -0.57 -1.67 -5.44
C ALA A 38 -1.94 -2.22 -4.97
N TRP A 39 -1.93 -3.22 -4.08
CA TRP A 39 -3.15 -3.87 -3.58
C TRP A 39 -3.70 -3.19 -2.34
N ARG A 40 -5.03 -3.18 -2.23
CA ARG A 40 -5.76 -2.74 -1.05
C ARG A 40 -6.53 -3.92 -0.47
N PHE A 41 -6.47 -4.07 0.85
CA PHE A 41 -7.11 -5.17 1.58
C PHE A 41 -8.24 -4.68 2.50
N SER A 42 -8.48 -3.38 2.54
CA SER A 42 -9.58 -2.77 3.28
C SER A 42 -10.41 -1.90 2.34
N PRO A 43 -11.76 -2.04 2.38
CA PRO A 43 -12.65 -1.24 1.53
C PRO A 43 -12.48 0.26 1.77
N ARG A 44 -12.34 1.02 0.68
CA ARG A 44 -12.28 2.48 0.72
C ARG A 44 -12.55 3.10 -0.64
N ASP A 45 -13.06 4.32 -0.63
CA ASP A 45 -13.25 5.09 -1.84
C ASP A 45 -11.93 5.71 -2.29
N VAL A 46 -11.72 5.74 -3.59
CA VAL A 46 -10.58 6.39 -4.22
C VAL A 46 -11.06 7.25 -5.38
N THR A 47 -10.55 8.47 -5.46
CA THR A 47 -10.85 9.40 -6.55
C THR A 47 -9.56 9.83 -7.24
N TRP A 48 -9.49 9.66 -8.55
CA TRP A 48 -8.42 10.17 -9.40
C TRP A 48 -8.89 11.36 -10.20
N ARG A 49 -8.03 12.36 -10.33
CA ARG A 49 -8.15 13.40 -11.35
C ARG A 49 -7.09 13.21 -12.39
N ILE A 50 -7.52 13.15 -13.65
CA ILE A 50 -6.69 12.75 -14.79
C ILE A 50 -6.87 13.76 -15.91
N ASP A 51 -5.78 14.11 -16.57
CA ASP A 51 -5.80 14.91 -17.80
C ASP A 51 -5.11 14.13 -18.93
N GLY A 52 -5.66 14.17 -20.12
CA GLY A 52 -5.04 13.60 -21.31
C GLY A 52 -5.93 12.67 -22.12
N SER A 53 -5.31 11.74 -22.82
CA SER A 53 -5.97 10.74 -23.68
C SER A 53 -5.14 9.47 -23.82
N GLY A 54 -5.83 8.34 -24.03
CA GLY A 54 -5.26 7.01 -24.23
C GLY A 54 -5.63 6.05 -23.11
N GLU A 55 -4.93 4.93 -23.03
CA GLU A 55 -5.20 3.92 -22.01
C GLU A 55 -4.74 4.38 -20.63
N TRP A 56 -5.70 4.51 -19.71
CA TRP A 56 -5.43 4.74 -18.28
C TRP A 56 -5.46 3.41 -17.53
N ARG A 57 -4.36 3.14 -16.84
CA ARG A 57 -4.20 1.97 -15.99
C ARG A 57 -4.27 2.41 -14.55
N PRO A 58 -5.30 1.99 -13.79
CA PRO A 58 -5.36 2.29 -12.37
C PRO A 58 -4.10 1.79 -11.64
N ASP A 59 -3.59 2.61 -10.75
CA ASP A 59 -2.40 2.28 -9.96
C ASP A 59 -2.72 1.46 -8.69
N LEU A 60 -4.02 1.25 -8.41
CA LEU A 60 -4.52 0.46 -7.29
C LEU A 60 -5.34 -0.74 -7.75
N ARG A 61 -5.36 -1.80 -6.95
CA ARG A 61 -6.10 -3.04 -7.17
C ARG A 61 -6.58 -3.64 -5.85
N PRO A 62 -7.64 -4.48 -5.86
CA PRO A 62 -8.65 -4.52 -6.89
C PRO A 62 -9.54 -3.28 -6.84
N LEU A 63 -10.22 -2.97 -7.94
CA LEU A 63 -11.20 -1.91 -8.02
C LEU A 63 -12.56 -2.46 -8.38
N SER A 64 -13.63 -1.92 -7.78
CA SER A 64 -15.02 -2.12 -8.13
C SER A 64 -15.74 -0.77 -8.26
N ASP A 65 -16.95 -0.79 -8.83
CA ASP A 65 -17.84 0.38 -8.93
C ASP A 65 -17.18 1.62 -9.57
N VAL A 66 -16.41 1.38 -10.62
CA VAL A 66 -15.70 2.46 -11.31
C VAL A 66 -16.70 3.37 -12.04
N THR A 67 -16.73 4.62 -11.64
CA THR A 67 -17.53 5.67 -12.25
C THR A 67 -16.65 6.80 -12.72
N ALA A 68 -17.06 7.51 -13.79
CA ALA A 68 -16.27 8.58 -14.34
C ALA A 68 -17.12 9.81 -14.70
N ARG A 69 -16.54 10.97 -14.52
CA ARG A 69 -17.08 12.23 -15.00
C ARG A 69 -16.02 12.95 -15.83
N GLN A 70 -16.43 13.56 -16.93
CA GLN A 70 -15.56 14.37 -17.79
C GLN A 70 -15.88 15.85 -17.61
N TRP A 71 -14.87 16.69 -17.58
CA TRP A 71 -15.01 18.14 -17.57
C TRP A 71 -15.30 18.67 -18.96
N THR A 72 -16.46 19.35 -19.10
CA THR A 72 -16.94 19.93 -20.38
C THR A 72 -16.53 21.39 -20.59
N GLY A 73 -15.80 21.96 -19.64
CA GLY A 73 -15.43 23.38 -19.64
C GLY A 73 -16.27 24.21 -18.66
N SER A 74 -17.47 23.73 -18.28
CA SER A 74 -18.36 24.41 -17.36
C SER A 74 -18.94 23.48 -16.29
N ALA A 75 -19.03 22.16 -16.56
CA ALA A 75 -19.64 21.18 -15.66
C ALA A 75 -18.90 19.83 -15.75
N TRP A 76 -19.17 18.97 -14.78
CA TRP A 76 -18.77 17.58 -14.76
C TRP A 76 -19.91 16.69 -15.24
N ASP A 77 -19.78 16.10 -16.41
CA ASP A 77 -20.77 15.20 -16.99
C ASP A 77 -20.37 13.73 -16.80
N THR A 78 -21.32 12.90 -16.40
CA THR A 78 -21.10 11.46 -16.25
C THR A 78 -20.81 10.82 -17.60
N VAL A 79 -19.76 10.03 -17.70
CA VAL A 79 -19.37 9.34 -18.91
C VAL A 79 -19.13 7.85 -18.61
N THR A 80 -19.37 7.01 -19.63
CA THR A 80 -19.02 5.59 -19.58
C THR A 80 -17.62 5.42 -20.15
N LEU A 81 -16.73 4.82 -19.37
CA LEU A 81 -15.36 4.50 -19.83
C LEU A 81 -15.38 3.26 -20.72
N ALA A 82 -14.73 3.34 -21.86
CA ALA A 82 -14.49 2.16 -22.69
C ALA A 82 -13.41 1.27 -22.03
N PRO A 83 -13.63 -0.07 -21.95
CA PRO A 83 -12.62 -0.95 -21.43
C PRO A 83 -11.41 -1.04 -22.35
N ALA A 84 -10.23 -1.14 -21.77
CA ALA A 84 -8.97 -1.41 -22.47
C ALA A 84 -8.30 -2.65 -21.84
N PRO A 85 -7.28 -3.25 -22.47
CA PRO A 85 -6.65 -4.49 -22.00
C PRO A 85 -6.20 -4.46 -20.54
N ASP A 86 -5.65 -3.33 -20.08
CA ASP A 86 -5.14 -3.19 -18.70
C ASP A 86 -5.84 -2.08 -17.91
N GLY A 87 -6.96 -1.56 -18.41
CA GLY A 87 -7.67 -0.47 -17.76
C GLY A 87 -8.81 0.10 -18.60
N TYR A 88 -8.77 1.38 -18.88
CA TYR A 88 -9.81 2.11 -19.57
C TYR A 88 -9.23 3.02 -20.64
N ASP A 89 -9.88 3.10 -21.81
CA ASP A 89 -9.53 4.06 -22.85
C ASP A 89 -10.22 5.40 -22.58
N LEU A 90 -9.41 6.45 -22.45
CA LEU A 90 -9.88 7.80 -22.20
C LEU A 90 -9.73 8.64 -23.47
N PRO A 91 -10.83 9.10 -24.08
CA PRO A 91 -10.77 10.19 -25.06
C PRO A 91 -10.05 11.41 -24.46
N ARG A 92 -9.62 12.33 -25.34
CA ARG A 92 -8.95 13.54 -24.86
C ARG A 92 -9.86 14.35 -23.94
N GLY A 93 -9.39 14.65 -22.74
CA GLY A 93 -10.16 15.42 -21.77
C GLY A 93 -9.61 15.36 -20.37
N ARG A 94 -10.34 16.00 -19.47
CA ARG A 94 -10.07 16.01 -18.04
C ARG A 94 -11.14 15.17 -17.34
N TYR A 95 -10.72 14.24 -16.49
CA TYR A 95 -11.59 13.24 -15.87
C TYR A 95 -11.49 13.28 -14.36
N GLU A 96 -12.59 13.00 -13.70
CA GLU A 96 -12.66 12.59 -12.30
C GLU A 96 -13.23 11.16 -12.27
N ILE A 97 -12.40 10.22 -11.82
CA ILE A 97 -12.76 8.79 -11.76
C ILE A 97 -12.80 8.37 -10.31
N THR A 98 -13.92 7.81 -9.89
CA THR A 98 -14.13 7.30 -8.53
C THR A 98 -14.35 5.79 -8.58
N ALA A 99 -13.78 5.08 -7.63
CA ALA A 99 -13.94 3.63 -7.50
C ALA A 99 -13.83 3.21 -6.03
N ALA A 100 -14.37 2.04 -5.70
CA ALA A 100 -14.09 1.35 -4.45
C ALA A 100 -12.86 0.45 -4.62
N ALA A 101 -11.89 0.59 -3.73
CA ALA A 101 -10.69 -0.25 -3.71
C ALA A 101 -10.73 -1.20 -2.52
N GLY A 102 -10.28 -2.45 -2.69
CA GLY A 102 -10.10 -3.41 -1.60
C GLY A 102 -11.39 -4.08 -1.12
N GLU A 103 -12.48 -3.97 -1.83
CA GLU A 103 -13.75 -4.60 -1.45
C GLU A 103 -13.71 -6.11 -1.70
N GLY A 104 -14.21 -6.91 -0.72
CA GLY A 104 -14.33 -8.36 -0.83
C GLY A 104 -13.00 -9.12 -0.89
N VAL A 105 -11.88 -8.48 -0.56
CA VAL A 105 -10.54 -9.09 -0.66
C VAL A 105 -10.21 -9.86 0.61
N THR A 106 -9.87 -11.13 0.45
CA THR A 106 -9.27 -11.94 1.52
C THR A 106 -7.76 -11.67 1.57
N VAL A 107 -7.22 -11.47 2.77
CA VAL A 107 -5.78 -11.31 2.96
C VAL A 107 -5.07 -12.64 2.69
N PRO A 108 -4.15 -12.72 1.72
CA PRO A 108 -3.36 -13.93 1.49
C PRO A 108 -2.38 -14.21 2.63
N ASP A 109 -2.02 -15.48 2.81
CA ASP A 109 -1.14 -15.92 3.90
C ASP A 109 0.26 -15.27 3.85
N ASP A 110 0.79 -15.05 2.66
CA ASP A 110 2.08 -14.40 2.45
C ASP A 110 2.03 -12.91 2.84
N VAL A 111 0.92 -12.22 2.59
CA VAL A 111 0.72 -10.83 3.04
C VAL A 111 0.54 -10.78 4.55
N ALA A 112 -0.21 -11.71 5.13
CA ALA A 112 -0.36 -11.82 6.58
C ALA A 112 0.99 -12.09 7.27
N GLU A 113 1.80 -12.99 6.70
CA GLU A 113 3.15 -13.26 7.19
C GLU A 113 4.09 -12.05 7.04
N ALA A 114 4.01 -11.32 5.93
CA ALA A 114 4.78 -10.10 5.73
C ALA A 114 4.47 -9.06 6.81
N LEU A 115 3.19 -8.95 7.18
CA LEU A 115 2.74 -8.04 8.24
C LEU A 115 3.27 -8.49 9.62
N ARG A 116 3.19 -9.79 9.96
CA ARG A 116 3.77 -10.33 11.20
C ARG A 116 5.27 -10.04 11.30
N ARG A 117 6.03 -10.27 10.23
CA ARG A 117 7.48 -9.99 10.19
C ARG A 117 7.78 -8.51 10.36
N LEU A 118 7.00 -7.64 9.72
CA LEU A 118 7.18 -6.19 9.86
C LEU A 118 6.95 -5.73 11.30
N VAL A 119 5.89 -6.24 11.94
CA VAL A 119 5.55 -5.90 13.34
C VAL A 119 6.62 -6.44 14.30
N ALA A 120 7.03 -7.70 14.15
CA ALA A 120 8.07 -8.30 15.00
C ALA A 120 9.41 -7.56 14.85
N TYR A 121 9.80 -7.19 13.64
CA TYR A 121 11.00 -6.41 13.39
C TYR A 121 10.95 -5.03 14.06
N GLN A 122 9.82 -4.34 13.96
CA GLN A 122 9.64 -3.03 14.58
C GLN A 122 9.64 -3.11 16.12
N ALA A 123 9.03 -4.14 16.69
CA ALA A 123 9.08 -4.39 18.13
C ALA A 123 10.53 -4.64 18.61
N GLY A 124 11.31 -5.40 17.84
CA GLY A 124 12.73 -5.59 18.10
C GLY A 124 13.54 -4.29 18.10
N LEU A 125 13.25 -3.38 17.18
CA LEU A 125 13.89 -2.06 17.14
C LEU A 125 13.52 -1.18 18.35
N GLN A 126 12.26 -1.24 18.78
CA GLN A 126 11.77 -0.46 19.93
C GLN A 126 12.34 -0.97 21.28
N ALA A 127 12.71 -2.24 21.35
CA ALA A 127 13.34 -2.82 22.53
C ALA A 127 14.79 -2.32 22.75
N ILE A 128 15.36 -1.62 21.76
CA ILE A 128 16.72 -1.08 21.83
C ILE A 128 16.69 0.26 22.59
N PRO A 129 17.52 0.45 23.63
CA PRO A 129 17.60 1.75 24.33
C PRO A 129 17.95 2.89 23.39
N ALA A 130 17.28 4.02 23.54
CA ALA A 130 17.57 5.22 22.76
C ALA A 130 19.06 5.62 22.88
N GLY A 131 19.74 5.79 21.76
CA GLY A 131 21.17 6.15 21.71
C GLY A 131 22.14 4.95 21.71
N ALA A 132 21.67 3.72 21.80
CA ALA A 132 22.53 2.55 21.66
C ALA A 132 22.96 2.39 20.19
N ARG A 133 24.29 2.36 19.95
CA ARG A 133 24.88 2.14 18.61
C ARG A 133 25.22 0.67 18.32
N GLY A 134 25.06 -0.20 19.29
CA GLY A 134 25.32 -1.63 19.15
C GLY A 134 24.97 -2.36 20.43
N TYR A 135 24.68 -3.63 20.29
CA TYR A 135 24.45 -4.57 21.39
C TYR A 135 25.40 -5.75 21.20
N SER A 136 26.10 -6.13 22.26
CA SER A 136 26.87 -7.36 22.27
C SER A 136 26.41 -8.22 23.44
N ALA A 137 25.95 -9.44 23.15
CA ALA A 137 25.71 -10.45 24.16
C ALA A 137 26.70 -11.59 23.97
N SER A 138 27.40 -11.98 25.03
CA SER A 138 28.19 -13.19 25.05
C SER A 138 27.59 -14.18 26.03
N ILE A 139 27.13 -15.31 25.54
CA ILE A 139 26.73 -16.46 26.35
C ILE A 139 27.66 -17.61 25.92
N ASP A 140 28.56 -17.91 26.79
CA ASP A 140 29.47 -19.04 26.95
C ASP A 140 30.24 -19.56 25.73
N ILE A 141 29.84 -19.40 24.49
CA ILE A 141 30.62 -19.80 23.28
C ILE A 141 30.23 -19.00 22.03
N GLN A 142 29.18 -18.18 22.07
CA GLN A 142 28.77 -17.34 20.93
C GLN A 142 28.73 -15.88 21.32
N SER A 143 29.48 -15.06 20.58
CA SER A 143 29.36 -13.61 20.67
C SER A 143 28.58 -13.10 19.46
N GLU A 144 27.42 -12.56 19.68
CA GLU A 144 26.66 -11.82 18.67
C GLU A 144 26.86 -10.33 18.87
N SER A 145 27.32 -9.64 17.83
CA SER A 145 27.40 -8.20 17.82
C SER A 145 26.50 -7.62 16.75
N PHE A 146 25.53 -6.81 17.14
CA PHE A 146 24.68 -6.09 16.23
C PHE A 146 25.03 -4.62 16.20
N ARG A 147 25.14 -4.04 15.00
CA ARG A 147 25.21 -2.59 14.79
C ARG A 147 23.87 -2.10 14.35
N PHE A 148 23.37 -1.06 15.00
CA PHE A 148 22.10 -0.43 14.67
C PHE A 148 22.32 0.70 13.66
N ASP A 149 21.56 0.65 12.56
CA ASP A 149 21.52 1.72 11.56
C ASP A 149 20.32 2.62 11.85
N ASP A 150 20.54 3.93 12.01
CA ASP A 150 19.48 4.93 12.17
C ASP A 150 18.44 4.90 11.00
N ARG A 151 18.82 4.29 9.87
CA ARG A 151 17.96 4.07 8.70
C ARG A 151 17.14 2.77 8.76
N ALA A 152 17.36 1.93 9.76
CA ALA A 152 16.70 0.62 9.86
C ALA A 152 15.18 0.75 9.95
N ALA A 153 14.66 1.75 10.68
CA ALA A 153 13.24 2.02 10.76
C ALA A 153 12.64 2.43 9.40
N ALA A 154 13.34 3.24 8.61
CA ALA A 154 12.89 3.67 7.28
C ALA A 154 12.91 2.51 6.27
N ARG A 155 13.77 1.52 6.46
CA ARG A 155 13.91 0.35 5.60
C ARG A 155 13.30 -0.93 6.19
N SER A 156 12.44 -0.80 7.19
CA SER A 156 11.90 -1.94 7.93
C SER A 156 11.23 -3.01 7.06
N ILE A 157 10.55 -2.64 5.96
CA ILE A 157 9.96 -3.60 5.01
C ILE A 157 11.02 -4.51 4.38
N HIS A 158 12.17 -3.95 4.03
CA HIS A 158 13.28 -4.74 3.48
C HIS A 158 13.96 -5.59 4.56
N HIS A 159 14.31 -4.98 5.68
CA HIS A 159 15.07 -5.66 6.73
C HIS A 159 14.28 -6.73 7.47
N SER A 160 12.96 -6.62 7.52
CA SER A 160 12.08 -7.66 8.08
C SER A 160 11.89 -8.87 7.14
N GLY A 161 12.32 -8.78 5.88
CA GLY A 161 12.02 -9.78 4.86
C GLY A 161 10.59 -9.73 4.31
N ALA A 162 9.77 -8.75 4.76
CA ALA A 162 8.42 -8.57 4.24
C ALA A 162 8.40 -8.21 2.75
N ALA A 163 9.41 -7.47 2.27
CA ALA A 163 9.51 -7.06 0.87
C ALA A 163 9.51 -8.23 -0.11
N ASP A 164 10.11 -9.36 0.25
CA ASP A 164 10.17 -10.57 -0.58
C ASP A 164 8.79 -11.20 -0.74
N LEU A 165 8.05 -11.34 0.37
CA LEU A 165 6.68 -11.88 0.38
C LEU A 165 5.70 -10.97 -0.37
N LEU A 166 5.92 -9.66 -0.34
CA LEU A 166 5.07 -8.66 -0.99
C LEU A 166 5.41 -8.44 -2.47
N ARG A 167 6.46 -9.05 -2.97
CA ARG A 167 6.93 -8.86 -4.35
C ARG A 167 5.87 -9.13 -5.42
N PRO A 168 5.04 -10.20 -5.33
CA PRO A 168 3.98 -10.48 -6.32
C PRO A 168 2.90 -9.40 -6.40
N TYR A 169 2.70 -8.63 -5.32
CA TYR A 169 1.67 -7.60 -5.21
C TYR A 169 2.15 -6.20 -5.61
N ARG A 170 3.43 -6.06 -5.92
CA ARG A 170 3.95 -4.81 -6.45
C ARG A 170 3.54 -4.64 -7.91
N ARG A 171 3.29 -3.40 -8.29
CA ARG A 171 3.12 -3.09 -9.72
C ARG A 171 4.47 -3.27 -10.43
N ALA A 172 4.45 -4.00 -11.54
CA ALA A 172 5.58 -4.09 -12.45
C ALA A 172 5.74 -2.80 -13.26
#